data_3cd64782016a5659fb1b03c365e966f1
#
_entry.id   3cd64782016a5659fb1b03c365e966f1
#
_cell.length_a   1.000
_cell.length_b   1.000
_cell.length_c   1.000
_cell.angle_alpha   90.00
_cell.angle_beta   90.00
_cell.angle_gamma   90.00
#
_symmetry.space_group_name_H-M   'P 1'
#
loop_
_entity.id
_entity.type
_entity.pdbx_description
1 polymer ?
#
loop_
_entity_poly.entity_id
_entity_poly.type
_entity_poly.pdbx_seq_one_letter_code
_entity_poly.pdbx_strand_id
1 'polypeptide(L)'
;MQFISLITLIFTLFGCIQAFPIESRSSGTFYGVTYNARHSDGSCQSASEVSDSIKLMKSNGITHIRTYSQECDQLPSILKAIKAQGGGMTVLAAVWLDGSSGDDQEISTLKSVLSKNYGNQYIQGILVGNEVIFNNVMSDGTLINKIKQVKAFANDINVGTAEIPSSYTNQLVTACDMVASNVYPFFSNVNVDTAISNLKAQYNNLQKVAGSKNVWITETGWPSSGSALGNSVPSETNGQKYVTGLLKSSLPYYYFEWQDSDWKSEGTEKSFGLLNSAGKFKYTL
;
A
#
# COMPACT_ATOMS: atom_id res chain seq x y z
N MET A 1 -53.65 -42.93 3.68
CA MET A 1 -53.20 -41.57 3.97
C MET A 1 -51.70 -41.64 4.16
N GLN A 2 -50.91 -41.29 3.13
CA GLN A 2 -49.43 -41.24 3.20
C GLN A 2 -49.04 -39.80 3.49
N PHE A 3 -48.32 -39.60 4.58
CA PHE A 3 -47.67 -38.30 4.91
C PHE A 3 -46.35 -38.22 4.19
N ILE A 4 -46.22 -37.30 3.22
CA ILE A 4 -44.99 -36.95 2.57
C ILE A 4 -44.34 -35.88 3.43
N SER A 5 -43.22 -36.23 4.07
CA SER A 5 -42.38 -35.28 4.84
C SER A 5 -41.50 -34.52 3.88
N LEU A 6 -41.69 -33.20 3.76
CA LEU A 6 -40.89 -32.29 2.95
C LEU A 6 -39.67 -31.89 3.77
N ILE A 7 -38.47 -32.45 3.45
CA ILE A 7 -37.21 -32.03 4.05
C ILE A 7 -36.72 -30.83 3.25
N THR A 8 -36.80 -29.64 3.85
CA THR A 8 -36.22 -28.41 3.31
C THR A 8 -34.71 -28.42 3.57
N LEU A 9 -33.92 -28.65 2.51
CA LEU A 9 -32.46 -28.59 2.56
C LEU A 9 -32.03 -27.13 2.51
N ILE A 10 -31.61 -26.57 3.64
CA ILE A 10 -31.01 -25.22 3.71
C ILE A 10 -29.55 -25.34 3.28
N PHE A 11 -29.28 -24.94 2.07
CA PHE A 11 -27.88 -24.71 1.62
C PHE A 11 -27.37 -23.38 2.24
N THR A 12 -26.62 -23.46 3.31
CA THR A 12 -25.76 -22.34 3.75
C THR A 12 -24.60 -22.21 2.78
N LEU A 13 -24.67 -21.24 1.90
CA LEU A 13 -23.52 -20.80 1.11
C LEU A 13 -22.49 -20.18 2.07
N PHE A 14 -21.52 -20.97 2.49
CA PHE A 14 -20.27 -20.44 3.04
C PHE A 14 -19.52 -19.81 1.87
N GLY A 15 -19.61 -18.48 1.74
CA GLY A 15 -18.71 -17.72 0.88
C GLY A 15 -17.27 -17.93 1.38
N CYS A 16 -16.48 -18.70 0.66
CA CYS A 16 -15.03 -18.70 0.87
C CYS A 16 -14.52 -17.29 0.57
N ILE A 17 -14.14 -16.58 1.62
CA ILE A 17 -13.29 -15.36 1.48
C ILE A 17 -12.00 -15.85 0.84
N GLN A 18 -11.83 -15.62 -0.46
CA GLN A 18 -10.55 -15.84 -1.12
C GLN A 18 -9.60 -14.73 -0.67
N ALA A 19 -8.88 -14.99 0.42
CA ALA A 19 -7.68 -14.22 0.70
C ALA A 19 -6.75 -14.44 -0.50
N PHE A 20 -6.35 -13.35 -1.18
CA PHE A 20 -5.28 -13.44 -2.18
C PHE A 20 -4.05 -13.99 -1.47
N PRO A 21 -3.54 -15.18 -1.87
CA PRO A 21 -2.32 -15.69 -1.26
C PRO A 21 -1.20 -14.69 -1.58
N ILE A 22 -0.36 -14.40 -0.58
CA ILE A 22 0.90 -13.72 -0.84
C ILE A 22 1.69 -14.66 -1.75
N GLU A 23 1.78 -14.33 -3.04
CA GLU A 23 2.52 -15.15 -3.99
C GLU A 23 3.97 -15.28 -3.53
N SER A 24 4.49 -16.50 -3.51
CA SER A 24 5.90 -16.75 -3.26
C SER A 24 6.72 -16.13 -4.39
N ARG A 25 7.39 -15.03 -4.09
CA ARG A 25 8.15 -14.24 -5.04
C ARG A 25 9.46 -14.96 -5.41
N SER A 26 9.81 -14.98 -6.70
CA SER A 26 11.17 -15.27 -7.13
C SER A 26 12.10 -14.13 -6.71
N SER A 27 13.26 -14.44 -6.11
CA SER A 27 14.29 -13.44 -5.83
C SER A 27 14.71 -12.74 -7.13
N GLY A 28 14.92 -11.42 -7.08
CA GLY A 28 15.37 -10.64 -8.23
C GLY A 28 14.30 -9.81 -8.94
N THR A 29 13.03 -9.83 -8.49
CA THR A 29 11.99 -8.91 -8.98
C THR A 29 11.59 -7.90 -7.91
N PHE A 30 11.26 -6.68 -8.29
CA PHE A 30 10.74 -5.67 -7.37
C PHE A 30 9.28 -5.99 -7.01
N TYR A 31 8.89 -5.97 -5.74
CA TYR A 31 7.51 -6.33 -5.39
C TYR A 31 6.54 -5.24 -5.80
N GLY A 32 6.59 -4.10 -5.13
CA GLY A 32 5.66 -3.01 -5.37
C GLY A 32 6.25 -1.65 -5.02
N VAL A 33 5.52 -0.62 -5.40
CA VAL A 33 5.90 0.77 -5.18
C VAL A 33 4.70 1.59 -4.73
N THR A 34 4.94 2.58 -3.88
CA THR A 34 3.93 3.59 -3.57
C THR A 34 3.88 4.60 -4.70
N TYR A 35 2.69 4.96 -5.13
CA TYR A 35 2.46 5.85 -6.25
C TYR A 35 1.31 6.80 -5.98
N ASN A 36 1.60 8.07 -6.03
CA ASN A 36 0.62 9.14 -6.18
C ASN A 36 0.62 9.56 -7.66
N ALA A 37 -0.54 9.74 -8.27
CA ALA A 37 -0.63 10.24 -9.64
C ALA A 37 -0.34 11.75 -9.69
N ARG A 38 0.84 12.15 -9.21
CA ARG A 38 1.31 13.53 -9.12
C ARG A 38 2.69 13.67 -9.73
N HIS A 39 2.95 14.85 -10.24
CA HIS A 39 4.31 15.29 -10.61
C HIS A 39 5.13 15.61 -9.36
N SER A 40 6.45 15.78 -9.51
CA SER A 40 7.33 16.13 -8.40
C SER A 40 6.96 17.46 -7.71
N ASP A 41 6.29 18.38 -8.41
CA ASP A 41 5.78 19.64 -7.88
C ASP A 41 4.44 19.52 -7.13
N GLY A 42 3.84 18.31 -7.11
CA GLY A 42 2.57 18.02 -6.45
C GLY A 42 1.33 18.19 -7.33
N SER A 43 1.45 18.70 -8.55
CA SER A 43 0.32 18.80 -9.49
C SER A 43 -0.13 17.42 -9.97
N CYS A 44 -1.43 17.27 -10.31
CA CYS A 44 -1.98 16.00 -10.76
C CYS A 44 -1.46 15.62 -12.15
N GLN A 45 -1.09 14.35 -12.33
CA GLN A 45 -0.81 13.76 -13.64
C GLN A 45 -2.10 13.55 -14.42
N SER A 46 -2.02 13.70 -15.74
CA SER A 46 -3.09 13.34 -16.66
C SER A 46 -3.24 11.80 -16.75
N ALA A 47 -4.37 11.33 -17.26
CA ALA A 47 -4.59 9.88 -17.44
C ALA A 47 -3.57 9.23 -18.39
N SER A 48 -3.02 9.95 -19.38
CA SER A 48 -1.96 9.44 -20.24
C SER A 48 -0.64 9.29 -19.50
N GLU A 49 -0.24 10.26 -18.68
CA GLU A 49 0.97 10.21 -17.86
C GLU A 49 0.90 9.10 -16.81
N VAL A 50 -0.29 8.89 -16.20
CA VAL A 50 -0.54 7.72 -15.35
C VAL A 50 -0.33 6.44 -16.14
N SER A 51 -0.87 6.33 -17.36
CA SER A 51 -0.70 5.15 -18.21
C SER A 51 0.77 4.88 -18.55
N ASP A 52 1.55 5.93 -18.82
CA ASP A 52 2.98 5.81 -19.10
C ASP A 52 3.76 5.36 -17.85
N SER A 53 3.41 5.90 -16.68
CA SER A 53 3.98 5.47 -15.40
C SER A 53 3.71 3.98 -15.12
N ILE A 54 2.48 3.53 -15.32
CA ILE A 54 2.09 2.11 -15.15
C ILE A 54 2.84 1.21 -16.13
N LYS A 55 2.98 1.64 -17.38
CA LYS A 55 3.76 0.91 -18.39
C LYS A 55 5.24 0.81 -18.00
N LEU A 56 5.82 1.89 -17.50
CA LEU A 56 7.22 1.92 -17.06
C LEU A 56 7.43 1.02 -15.83
N MET A 57 6.53 1.04 -14.85
CA MET A 57 6.56 0.13 -13.70
C MET A 57 6.55 -1.32 -14.17
N LYS A 58 5.57 -1.68 -15.00
CA LYS A 58 5.41 -3.04 -15.52
C LYS A 58 6.62 -3.54 -16.30
N SER A 59 7.22 -2.70 -17.14
CA SER A 59 8.43 -3.05 -17.92
C SER A 59 9.67 -3.26 -17.05
N ASN A 60 9.68 -2.74 -15.82
CA ASN A 60 10.72 -2.94 -14.82
C ASN A 60 10.36 -4.02 -13.78
N GLY A 61 9.34 -4.84 -14.04
CA GLY A 61 8.96 -5.96 -13.19
C GLY A 61 8.23 -5.57 -11.90
N ILE A 62 7.81 -4.30 -11.76
CA ILE A 62 6.99 -3.83 -10.63
C ILE A 62 5.53 -4.18 -10.93
N THR A 63 4.95 -5.07 -10.13
CA THR A 63 3.59 -5.59 -10.38
C THR A 63 2.55 -5.17 -9.35
N HIS A 64 2.96 -4.49 -8.29
CA HIS A 64 2.08 -4.06 -7.22
C HIS A 64 2.22 -2.55 -6.98
N ILE A 65 1.10 -1.87 -6.85
CA ILE A 65 1.02 -0.42 -6.64
C ILE A 65 0.26 -0.15 -5.36
N ARG A 66 0.71 0.80 -4.56
CA ARG A 66 -0.04 1.30 -3.41
C ARG A 66 -0.34 2.78 -3.60
N THR A 67 -1.61 3.17 -3.47
CA THR A 67 -2.05 4.59 -3.51
C THR A 67 -2.35 5.12 -2.11
N TYR A 68 -2.67 6.42 -1.99
CA TYR A 68 -2.90 7.08 -0.70
C TYR A 68 -4.29 7.70 -0.57
N SER A 69 -4.85 8.22 -1.65
CA SER A 69 -6.10 8.97 -1.65
C SER A 69 -6.93 8.71 -2.90
N GLN A 70 -8.09 9.34 -2.98
CA GLN A 70 -8.94 9.34 -4.17
C GLN A 70 -8.75 10.59 -5.03
N GLU A 71 -7.81 11.47 -4.66
CA GLU A 71 -7.49 12.68 -5.42
C GLU A 71 -6.91 12.38 -6.80
N CYS A 72 -6.87 13.39 -7.66
CA CYS A 72 -6.29 13.31 -9.02
C CYS A 72 -6.90 12.23 -9.93
N ASP A 73 -8.11 11.76 -9.66
CA ASP A 73 -8.75 10.63 -10.38
C ASP A 73 -7.80 9.42 -10.55
N GLN A 74 -6.90 9.24 -9.56
CA GLN A 74 -5.75 8.33 -9.68
C GLN A 74 -6.19 6.86 -9.75
N LEU A 75 -7.09 6.41 -8.87
CA LEU A 75 -7.50 5.00 -8.84
C LEU A 75 -8.19 4.57 -10.15
N PRO A 76 -9.19 5.29 -10.68
CA PRO A 76 -9.76 4.99 -11.99
C PRO A 76 -8.73 4.97 -13.13
N SER A 77 -7.81 5.94 -13.14
CA SER A 77 -6.78 6.05 -14.19
C SER A 77 -5.80 4.87 -14.14
N ILE A 78 -5.34 4.48 -12.95
CA ILE A 78 -4.48 3.31 -12.74
C ILE A 78 -5.19 2.03 -13.18
N LEU A 79 -6.44 1.80 -12.75
CA LEU A 79 -7.19 0.59 -13.09
C LEU A 79 -7.43 0.47 -14.59
N LYS A 80 -7.78 1.58 -15.26
CA LYS A 80 -7.93 1.63 -16.73
C LYS A 80 -6.59 1.32 -17.43
N ALA A 81 -5.48 1.89 -16.94
CA ALA A 81 -4.15 1.65 -17.50
C ALA A 81 -3.73 0.20 -17.36
N ILE A 82 -3.91 -0.43 -16.18
CA ILE A 82 -3.63 -1.85 -15.95
C ILE A 82 -4.46 -2.71 -16.91
N LYS A 83 -5.76 -2.44 -17.02
CA LYS A 83 -6.66 -3.16 -17.94
C LYS A 83 -6.22 -3.04 -19.40
N ALA A 84 -5.89 -1.82 -19.83
CA ALA A 84 -5.45 -1.55 -21.21
C ALA A 84 -4.14 -2.28 -21.57
N GLN A 85 -3.29 -2.56 -20.56
CA GLN A 85 -2.02 -3.29 -20.72
C GLN A 85 -2.16 -4.81 -20.51
N GLY A 86 -3.38 -5.35 -20.52
CA GLY A 86 -3.64 -6.79 -20.38
C GLY A 86 -3.55 -7.32 -18.96
N GLY A 87 -3.65 -6.46 -17.92
CA GLY A 87 -3.57 -6.88 -16.52
C GLY A 87 -2.16 -7.22 -16.06
N GLY A 88 -2.04 -8.14 -15.08
CA GLY A 88 -0.75 -8.58 -14.53
C GLY A 88 -0.16 -7.62 -13.49
N MET A 89 -0.95 -6.66 -13.01
CA MET A 89 -0.61 -5.75 -11.91
C MET A 89 -1.79 -5.65 -10.95
N THR A 90 -1.51 -5.34 -9.68
CA THR A 90 -2.54 -5.10 -8.66
C THR A 90 -2.35 -3.75 -7.97
N VAL A 91 -3.44 -3.26 -7.38
CA VAL A 91 -3.45 -1.99 -6.63
C VAL A 91 -3.91 -2.24 -5.20
N LEU A 92 -3.13 -1.80 -4.24
CA LEU A 92 -3.55 -1.58 -2.87
C LEU A 92 -4.08 -0.14 -2.80
N ALA A 93 -5.39 0.00 -2.92
CA ALA A 93 -6.06 1.30 -2.94
C ALA A 93 -6.16 1.89 -1.54
N ALA A 94 -6.25 3.21 -1.42
CA ALA A 94 -6.42 3.84 -0.12
C ALA A 94 -7.39 5.02 -0.16
N VAL A 95 -7.89 5.39 1.01
CA VAL A 95 -8.56 6.67 1.29
C VAL A 95 -7.72 7.43 2.31
N TRP A 96 -7.49 8.70 2.04
CA TRP A 96 -6.78 9.58 2.96
C TRP A 96 -7.72 10.06 4.04
N LEU A 97 -7.29 9.95 5.29
CA LEU A 97 -8.04 10.45 6.44
C LEU A 97 -7.14 11.42 7.23
N ASP A 98 -7.60 12.63 7.43
CA ASP A 98 -6.91 13.68 8.19
C ASP A 98 -7.76 14.24 9.37
N GLY A 99 -8.92 13.60 9.61
CA GLY A 99 -9.86 14.02 10.66
C GLY A 99 -10.74 15.21 10.28
N SER A 100 -10.63 15.72 9.06
CA SER A 100 -11.46 16.80 8.55
C SER A 100 -12.80 16.29 7.99
N SER A 101 -13.64 17.23 7.56
CA SER A 101 -14.88 16.92 6.83
C SER A 101 -14.61 16.27 5.46
N GLY A 102 -13.37 16.29 4.96
CA GLY A 102 -12.94 15.63 3.72
C GLY A 102 -12.92 14.10 3.79
N ASP A 103 -12.79 13.53 4.99
CA ASP A 103 -12.77 12.08 5.19
C ASP A 103 -13.96 11.36 4.56
N ASP A 104 -15.18 11.88 4.73
CA ASP A 104 -16.39 11.27 4.18
C ASP A 104 -16.45 11.42 2.65
N GLN A 105 -15.88 12.48 2.09
CA GLN A 105 -15.75 12.67 0.65
C GLN A 105 -14.78 11.64 0.05
N GLU A 106 -13.63 11.39 0.68
CA GLU A 106 -12.67 10.35 0.27
C GLU A 106 -13.35 8.97 0.21
N ILE A 107 -14.07 8.60 1.28
CA ILE A 107 -14.80 7.32 1.34
C ILE A 107 -15.92 7.25 0.30
N SER A 108 -16.68 8.32 0.08
CA SER A 108 -17.76 8.36 -0.90
C SER A 108 -17.23 8.29 -2.33
N THR A 109 -16.08 8.92 -2.60
CA THR A 109 -15.39 8.85 -3.90
C THR A 109 -14.94 7.42 -4.19
N LEU A 110 -14.29 6.75 -3.22
CA LEU A 110 -13.93 5.34 -3.36
C LEU A 110 -15.16 4.47 -3.67
N LYS A 111 -16.26 4.64 -2.93
CA LYS A 111 -17.52 3.92 -3.19
C LYS A 111 -18.01 4.12 -4.62
N SER A 112 -17.98 5.35 -5.12
CA SER A 112 -18.34 5.68 -6.51
C SER A 112 -17.42 5.00 -7.52
N VAL A 113 -16.11 4.97 -7.27
CA VAL A 113 -15.13 4.29 -8.14
C VAL A 113 -15.41 2.79 -8.20
N LEU A 114 -15.62 2.14 -7.06
CA LEU A 114 -15.92 0.72 -7.00
C LEU A 114 -17.23 0.36 -7.70
N SER A 115 -18.27 1.20 -7.58
CA SER A 115 -19.56 0.96 -8.24
C SER A 115 -19.48 1.03 -9.77
N LYS A 116 -18.56 1.82 -10.32
CA LYS A 116 -18.33 1.94 -11.77
C LYS A 116 -17.50 0.79 -12.35
N ASN A 117 -16.86 0.00 -11.52
CA ASN A 117 -16.08 -1.19 -11.89
C ASN A 117 -15.08 -0.96 -13.04
N TYR A 118 -14.18 -0.01 -12.89
CA TYR A 118 -13.12 0.26 -13.88
C TYR A 118 -12.09 -0.87 -14.02
N GLY A 119 -12.13 -1.85 -13.13
CA GLY A 119 -11.20 -2.98 -13.06
C GLY A 119 -11.00 -3.42 -11.62
N ASN A 120 -12.07 -3.58 -10.85
CA ASN A 120 -12.02 -3.91 -9.42
C ASN A 120 -11.28 -5.23 -9.14
N GLN A 121 -11.24 -6.16 -10.11
CA GLN A 121 -10.45 -7.39 -10.03
C GLN A 121 -8.94 -7.16 -9.88
N TYR A 122 -8.46 -5.95 -10.14
CA TYR A 122 -7.05 -5.58 -9.92
C TYR A 122 -6.82 -4.94 -8.55
N ILE A 123 -7.86 -4.73 -7.74
CA ILE A 123 -7.71 -4.17 -6.40
C ILE A 123 -7.39 -5.32 -5.43
N GLN A 124 -6.18 -5.33 -4.89
CA GLN A 124 -5.69 -6.34 -3.94
C GLN A 124 -6.24 -6.12 -2.53
N GLY A 125 -6.54 -4.89 -2.18
CA GLY A 125 -7.07 -4.49 -0.88
C GLY A 125 -7.29 -2.98 -0.80
N ILE A 126 -7.89 -2.54 0.28
CA ILE A 126 -8.20 -1.13 0.56
C ILE A 126 -7.61 -0.75 1.92
N LEU A 127 -6.85 0.33 1.96
CA LEU A 127 -6.32 0.95 3.17
C LEU A 127 -7.19 2.15 3.56
N VAL A 128 -7.68 2.17 4.77
CA VAL A 128 -8.50 3.24 5.34
C VAL A 128 -7.62 4.05 6.29
N GLY A 129 -7.11 5.18 5.82
CA GLY A 129 -6.13 6.00 6.52
C GLY A 129 -4.68 5.52 6.40
N ASN A 130 -3.75 6.42 6.72
CA ASN A 130 -2.32 6.19 6.77
C ASN A 130 -1.73 6.87 8.00
N GLU A 131 -1.22 6.08 8.95
CA GLU A 131 -0.61 6.55 10.20
C GLU A 131 -1.49 7.51 11.03
N VAL A 132 -2.81 7.31 10.94
CA VAL A 132 -3.78 8.20 11.59
C VAL A 132 -3.79 8.04 13.11
N ILE A 133 -3.46 6.85 13.62
CA ILE A 133 -3.29 6.61 15.06
C ILE A 133 -1.93 7.16 15.53
N PHE A 134 -0.86 6.84 14.78
CA PHE A 134 0.48 7.31 15.09
C PHE A 134 0.54 8.84 15.16
N ASN A 135 -0.07 9.53 14.21
CA ASN A 135 -0.10 11.00 14.15
C ASN A 135 -1.19 11.64 15.03
N ASN A 136 -1.89 10.85 15.84
CA ASN A 136 -2.99 11.32 16.71
C ASN A 136 -4.10 12.06 15.93
N VAL A 137 -4.36 11.68 14.68
CA VAL A 137 -5.44 12.26 13.86
C VAL A 137 -6.80 11.81 14.38
N MET A 138 -6.91 10.54 14.77
CA MET A 138 -8.14 9.99 15.36
C MET A 138 -7.86 8.84 16.33
N SER A 139 -8.87 8.46 17.10
CA SER A 139 -8.81 7.31 18.00
C SER A 139 -9.01 5.98 17.25
N ASP A 140 -8.54 4.85 17.83
CA ASP A 140 -8.81 3.50 17.36
C ASP A 140 -10.31 3.28 17.05
N GLY A 141 -11.18 3.68 17.97
CA GLY A 141 -12.64 3.50 17.81
C GLY A 141 -13.19 4.25 16.60
N THR A 142 -12.70 5.45 16.34
CA THR A 142 -13.08 6.24 15.16
C THR A 142 -12.58 5.59 13.88
N LEU A 143 -11.32 5.18 13.84
CA LEU A 143 -10.73 4.49 12.68
C LEU A 143 -11.45 3.15 12.39
N ILE A 144 -11.74 2.37 13.42
CA ILE A 144 -12.50 1.12 13.30
C ILE A 144 -13.89 1.36 12.68
N ASN A 145 -14.56 2.45 13.04
CA ASN A 145 -15.85 2.79 12.43
C ASN A 145 -15.71 3.16 10.95
N LYS A 146 -14.67 3.91 10.56
CA LYS A 146 -14.36 4.21 9.15
C LYS A 146 -14.02 2.93 8.35
N ILE A 147 -13.26 2.01 8.93
CA ILE A 147 -12.97 0.69 8.33
C ILE A 147 -14.28 -0.09 8.11
N LYS A 148 -15.16 -0.16 9.09
CA LYS A 148 -16.48 -0.82 8.96
C LYS A 148 -17.35 -0.16 7.88
N GLN A 149 -17.31 1.17 7.77
CA GLN A 149 -18.03 1.92 6.74
C GLN A 149 -17.55 1.53 5.34
N VAL A 150 -16.24 1.40 5.13
CA VAL A 150 -15.67 0.96 3.84
C VAL A 150 -16.01 -0.51 3.56
N LYS A 151 -15.88 -1.39 4.55
CA LYS A 151 -16.25 -2.81 4.43
C LYS A 151 -17.70 -3.02 3.96
N ALA A 152 -18.62 -2.16 4.37
CA ALA A 152 -20.02 -2.27 4.01
C ALA A 152 -20.29 -2.17 2.48
N PHE A 153 -19.34 -1.67 1.69
CA PHE A 153 -19.48 -1.58 0.23
C PHE A 153 -18.29 -2.15 -0.56
N ALA A 154 -17.24 -2.61 0.13
CA ALA A 154 -16.03 -3.15 -0.51
C ALA A 154 -16.24 -4.56 -1.11
N ASN A 155 -17.38 -5.20 -0.86
CA ASN A 155 -17.68 -6.57 -1.26
C ASN A 155 -16.57 -7.53 -0.76
N ASP A 156 -15.97 -8.32 -1.66
CA ASP A 156 -14.94 -9.32 -1.34
C ASP A 156 -13.52 -8.74 -1.25
N ILE A 157 -13.36 -7.41 -1.32
CA ILE A 157 -12.04 -6.77 -1.23
C ILE A 157 -11.66 -6.62 0.25
N ASN A 158 -10.48 -7.13 0.62
CA ASN A 158 -9.94 -6.99 1.97
C ASN A 158 -9.73 -5.53 2.35
N VAL A 159 -10.14 -5.15 3.56
CA VAL A 159 -10.03 -3.78 4.08
C VAL A 159 -9.20 -3.77 5.36
N GLY A 160 -8.23 -2.88 5.43
CA GLY A 160 -7.41 -2.62 6.62
C GLY A 160 -7.02 -1.15 6.72
N THR A 161 -5.98 -0.86 7.45
CA THR A 161 -5.35 0.46 7.56
C THR A 161 -3.84 0.30 7.46
N ALA A 162 -3.11 1.39 7.18
CA ALA A 162 -1.65 1.41 7.23
C ALA A 162 -1.20 2.21 8.47
N GLU A 163 -0.48 1.55 9.37
CA GLU A 163 0.06 2.16 10.60
C GLU A 163 1.52 1.75 10.80
N ILE A 164 2.23 2.42 11.70
CA ILE A 164 3.52 1.91 12.18
C ILE A 164 3.27 0.67 13.07
N PRO A 165 4.25 -0.25 13.23
CA PRO A 165 4.04 -1.49 13.97
C PRO A 165 3.52 -1.31 15.40
N SER A 166 3.95 -0.27 16.11
CA SER A 166 3.57 -0.01 17.50
C SER A 166 2.15 0.54 17.69
N SER A 167 1.49 0.99 16.63
CA SER A 167 0.14 1.56 16.68
C SER A 167 -0.98 0.51 16.58
N TYR A 168 -0.63 -0.75 16.31
CA TYR A 168 -1.62 -1.82 16.22
C TYR A 168 -2.07 -2.32 17.58
N THR A 169 -3.33 -2.03 17.94
CA THR A 169 -4.01 -2.66 19.08
C THR A 169 -4.71 -3.95 18.65
N ASN A 170 -5.02 -4.83 19.59
CA ASN A 170 -5.79 -6.05 19.32
C ASN A 170 -7.16 -5.72 18.69
N GLN A 171 -7.78 -4.61 19.08
CA GLN A 171 -9.08 -4.19 18.55
C GLN A 171 -8.95 -3.76 17.08
N LEU A 172 -7.91 -2.99 16.74
CA LEU A 172 -7.63 -2.55 15.37
C LEU A 172 -7.31 -3.75 14.48
N VAL A 173 -6.44 -4.66 14.92
CA VAL A 173 -6.14 -5.91 14.20
C VAL A 173 -7.41 -6.73 13.95
N THR A 174 -8.29 -6.84 14.95
CA THR A 174 -9.55 -7.59 14.81
C THR A 174 -10.48 -6.96 13.76
N ALA A 175 -10.53 -5.64 13.69
CA ALA A 175 -11.38 -4.90 12.75
C ALA A 175 -10.91 -4.99 11.28
N CYS A 176 -9.60 -5.19 11.06
CA CYS A 176 -8.98 -5.28 9.74
C CYS A 176 -9.06 -6.70 9.17
N ASP A 177 -9.15 -6.86 7.84
CA ASP A 177 -9.00 -8.15 7.14
C ASP A 177 -7.53 -8.48 6.89
N MET A 178 -6.67 -7.48 6.85
CA MET A 178 -5.22 -7.55 6.64
C MET A 178 -4.50 -6.56 7.55
N VAL A 179 -3.24 -6.81 7.85
CA VAL A 179 -2.36 -5.88 8.58
C VAL A 179 -1.38 -5.26 7.59
N ALA A 180 -1.34 -3.95 7.52
CA ALA A 180 -0.51 -3.19 6.59
C ALA A 180 0.31 -2.17 7.38
N SER A 181 1.63 -2.16 7.23
CA SER A 181 2.46 -1.33 8.09
C SER A 181 3.58 -0.63 7.35
N ASN A 182 3.77 0.64 7.69
CA ASN A 182 4.91 1.43 7.24
C ASN A 182 6.13 1.10 8.12
N VAL A 183 7.19 0.61 7.52
CA VAL A 183 8.38 0.15 8.25
C VAL A 183 9.63 0.70 7.59
N TYR A 184 10.27 1.64 8.26
CA TYR A 184 11.47 2.31 7.76
C TYR A 184 12.68 2.01 8.65
N PRO A 185 13.59 1.14 8.22
CA PRO A 185 14.88 0.99 8.90
C PRO A 185 15.67 2.30 8.98
N PHE A 186 15.51 3.20 8.02
CA PHE A 186 16.13 4.52 8.05
C PHE A 186 15.78 5.29 9.33
N PHE A 187 14.51 5.33 9.72
CA PHE A 187 14.06 6.01 10.95
C PHE A 187 14.36 5.20 12.23
N SER A 188 14.82 3.96 12.09
CA SER A 188 15.28 3.13 13.21
C SER A 188 16.74 3.36 13.60
N ASN A 189 17.44 4.36 13.00
CA ASN A 189 18.84 4.68 13.29
C ASN A 189 19.79 3.50 13.07
N VAL A 190 19.61 2.75 11.98
CA VAL A 190 20.45 1.60 11.63
C VAL A 190 21.34 1.90 10.43
N ASN A 191 22.50 1.24 10.35
CA ASN A 191 23.33 1.27 9.16
C ASN A 191 22.62 0.55 8.00
N VAL A 192 22.80 1.03 6.77
CA VAL A 192 22.18 0.46 5.57
C VAL A 192 22.52 -1.02 5.38
N ASP A 193 23.72 -1.45 5.80
CA ASP A 193 24.16 -2.85 5.67
C ASP A 193 23.36 -3.81 6.57
N THR A 194 22.70 -3.31 7.62
CA THR A 194 21.80 -4.08 8.51
C THR A 194 20.31 -3.79 8.28
N ALA A 195 19.99 -2.88 7.38
CA ALA A 195 18.62 -2.37 7.20
C ALA A 195 17.64 -3.47 6.77
N ILE A 196 18.02 -4.37 5.88
CA ILE A 196 17.15 -5.48 5.44
C ILE A 196 16.90 -6.50 6.58
N SER A 197 17.90 -6.76 7.41
CA SER A 197 17.73 -7.62 8.59
C SER A 197 16.79 -6.98 9.62
N ASN A 198 16.89 -5.65 9.81
CA ASN A 198 15.98 -4.88 10.66
C ASN A 198 14.55 -4.94 10.12
N LEU A 199 14.36 -4.68 8.81
CA LEU A 199 13.05 -4.75 8.14
C LEU A 199 12.40 -6.13 8.34
N LYS A 200 13.17 -7.20 8.13
CA LYS A 200 12.70 -8.57 8.29
C LYS A 200 12.30 -8.88 9.74
N ALA A 201 13.06 -8.40 10.71
CA ALA A 201 12.73 -8.58 12.15
C ALA A 201 11.41 -7.86 12.49
N GLN A 202 11.19 -6.64 12.02
CA GLN A 202 9.95 -5.91 12.23
C GLN A 202 8.76 -6.60 11.53
N TYR A 203 8.94 -7.08 10.30
CA TYR A 203 7.92 -7.84 9.59
C TYR A 203 7.53 -9.12 10.34
N ASN A 204 8.49 -9.89 10.84
CA ASN A 204 8.22 -11.10 11.61
C ASN A 204 7.45 -10.78 12.92
N ASN A 205 7.70 -9.64 13.54
CA ASN A 205 6.94 -9.21 14.71
C ASN A 205 5.51 -8.82 14.34
N LEU A 206 5.30 -8.13 13.21
CA LEU A 206 3.98 -7.83 12.70
C LEU A 206 3.17 -9.10 12.38
N GLN A 207 3.81 -10.12 11.81
CA GLN A 207 3.16 -11.42 11.56
C GLN A 207 2.62 -12.06 12.84
N LYS A 208 3.36 -11.96 13.96
CA LYS A 208 2.88 -12.44 15.26
C LYS A 208 1.66 -11.68 15.75
N VAL A 209 1.63 -10.35 15.56
CA VAL A 209 0.50 -9.50 15.92
C VAL A 209 -0.71 -9.78 15.03
N ALA A 210 -0.49 -9.98 13.74
CA ALA A 210 -1.53 -10.22 12.74
C ALA A 210 -2.19 -11.61 12.87
N GLY A 211 -1.51 -12.58 13.49
CA GLY A 211 -1.99 -13.96 13.58
C GLY A 211 -2.07 -14.63 12.21
N SER A 212 -3.26 -15.03 11.79
CA SER A 212 -3.48 -15.68 10.48
C SER A 212 -3.75 -14.69 9.33
N LYS A 213 -3.78 -13.39 9.60
CA LYS A 213 -4.06 -12.37 8.58
C LYS A 213 -2.83 -12.11 7.70
N ASN A 214 -3.07 -11.74 6.45
CA ASN A 214 -2.01 -11.28 5.56
C ASN A 214 -1.36 -10.01 6.11
N VAL A 215 -0.03 -9.92 5.96
CA VAL A 215 0.77 -8.77 6.38
C VAL A 215 1.50 -8.19 5.18
N TRP A 216 1.40 -6.88 4.98
CA TRP A 216 2.17 -6.13 3.99
C TRP A 216 3.00 -5.03 4.65
N ILE A 217 4.22 -4.84 4.16
CA ILE A 217 5.00 -3.63 4.41
C ILE A 217 4.54 -2.61 3.37
N THR A 218 3.67 -1.70 3.78
CA THR A 218 3.03 -0.73 2.87
C THR A 218 3.90 0.45 2.52
N GLU A 219 4.94 0.69 3.30
CA GLU A 219 6.02 1.62 2.97
C GLU A 219 7.34 1.13 3.53
N THR A 220 8.37 1.23 2.71
CA THR A 220 9.77 1.11 3.12
C THR A 220 10.65 1.80 2.08
N GLY A 221 11.75 2.41 2.50
CA GLY A 221 12.63 3.13 1.58
C GLY A 221 13.91 3.58 2.25
N TRP A 222 14.81 4.13 1.42
CA TRP A 222 16.04 4.77 1.86
C TRP A 222 16.28 6.03 1.04
N PRO A 223 16.37 7.23 1.67
CA PRO A 223 16.47 8.47 0.94
C PRO A 223 17.86 8.63 0.29
N SER A 224 17.89 9.27 -0.87
CA SER A 224 19.14 9.53 -1.63
C SER A 224 19.88 10.77 -1.16
N SER A 225 19.21 11.66 -0.42
CA SER A 225 19.81 12.92 0.10
C SER A 225 19.07 13.38 1.36
N GLY A 226 19.59 14.41 1.99
CA GLY A 226 19.08 14.98 3.22
C GLY A 226 20.01 14.75 4.41
N SER A 227 19.50 14.96 5.64
CA SER A 227 20.27 14.83 6.86
C SER A 227 20.36 13.37 7.33
N ALA A 228 21.51 12.98 7.84
CA ALA A 228 21.67 11.68 8.50
C ALA A 228 20.89 11.63 9.82
N LEU A 229 20.34 10.46 10.13
CA LEU A 229 19.73 10.14 11.41
C LEU A 229 20.61 9.10 12.11
N GLY A 230 21.60 9.58 12.89
CA GLY A 230 22.59 8.74 13.53
C GLY A 230 23.35 7.87 12.51
N ASN A 231 23.19 6.54 12.59
CA ASN A 231 23.84 5.58 11.69
C ASN A 231 23.15 5.46 10.31
N SER A 232 21.95 6.00 10.17
CA SER A 232 21.22 6.02 8.91
C SER A 232 21.65 7.21 8.07
N VAL A 233 22.48 6.97 7.07
CA VAL A 233 23.07 8.01 6.20
C VAL A 233 22.36 8.00 4.85
N PRO A 234 21.65 9.08 4.45
CA PRO A 234 21.04 9.19 3.13
C PRO A 234 22.10 9.40 2.06
N SER A 235 22.05 8.62 0.99
CA SER A 235 22.86 8.79 -0.22
C SER A 235 22.33 7.87 -1.33
N GLU A 236 22.60 8.18 -2.59
CA GLU A 236 22.25 7.27 -3.71
C GLU A 236 22.95 5.90 -3.56
N THR A 237 24.20 5.88 -3.10
CA THR A 237 24.94 4.62 -2.84
C THR A 237 24.23 3.75 -1.79
N ASN A 238 23.79 4.34 -0.69
CA ASN A 238 23.06 3.61 0.35
C ASN A 238 21.64 3.24 -0.11
N GLY A 239 20.98 4.11 -0.87
CA GLY A 239 19.71 3.81 -1.51
C GLY A 239 19.81 2.60 -2.46
N GLN A 240 20.87 2.55 -3.30
CA GLN A 240 21.13 1.39 -4.16
C GLN A 240 21.38 0.11 -3.37
N LYS A 241 22.16 0.17 -2.27
CA LYS A 241 22.35 -0.99 -1.38
C LYS A 241 21.02 -1.49 -0.82
N TYR A 242 20.16 -0.57 -0.36
CA TYR A 242 18.85 -0.89 0.18
C TYR A 242 17.94 -1.53 -0.87
N VAL A 243 17.84 -0.93 -2.07
CA VAL A 243 17.10 -1.48 -3.21
C VAL A 243 17.60 -2.88 -3.58
N THR A 244 18.92 -3.06 -3.69
CA THR A 244 19.52 -4.37 -3.97
C THR A 244 19.17 -5.41 -2.89
N GLY A 245 19.13 -5.01 -1.63
CA GLY A 245 18.72 -5.86 -0.52
C GLY A 245 17.24 -6.24 -0.60
N LEU A 246 16.37 -5.31 -0.95
CA LEU A 246 14.94 -5.55 -1.17
C LEU A 246 14.71 -6.53 -2.32
N LEU A 247 15.42 -6.38 -3.45
CA LEU A 247 15.35 -7.29 -4.61
C LEU A 247 15.70 -8.75 -4.21
N LYS A 248 16.64 -8.93 -3.29
CA LYS A 248 17.05 -10.25 -2.79
C LYS A 248 16.13 -10.79 -1.68
N SER A 249 15.23 -9.96 -1.14
CA SER A 249 14.30 -10.36 -0.08
C SER A 249 13.04 -11.01 -0.67
N SER A 250 12.36 -11.85 0.10
CA SER A 250 11.04 -12.40 -0.23
C SER A 250 9.90 -11.62 0.45
N LEU A 251 10.19 -10.44 1.02
CA LEU A 251 9.20 -9.65 1.76
C LEU A 251 8.15 -9.06 0.82
N PRO A 252 6.86 -9.02 1.22
CA PRO A 252 5.82 -8.31 0.49
C PRO A 252 5.88 -6.83 0.87
N TYR A 253 6.56 -6.02 0.08
CA TYR A 253 6.78 -4.60 0.38
C TYR A 253 6.35 -3.68 -0.76
N TYR A 254 5.98 -2.46 -0.40
CA TYR A 254 5.84 -1.35 -1.33
C TYR A 254 6.97 -0.36 -1.04
N TYR A 255 7.84 -0.13 -2.03
CA TYR A 255 8.92 0.85 -1.89
C TYR A 255 8.35 2.25 -1.90
N PHE A 256 8.68 3.03 -0.92
CA PHE A 256 8.36 4.45 -0.85
C PHE A 256 9.53 5.25 -1.43
N GLU A 257 9.39 5.90 -2.57
CA GLU A 257 8.22 6.08 -3.42
C GLU A 257 8.60 6.01 -4.91
N TRP A 258 7.63 6.14 -5.83
CA TRP A 258 7.91 6.04 -7.27
C TRP A 258 8.84 7.14 -7.77
N GLN A 259 8.57 8.42 -7.44
CA GLN A 259 9.33 9.59 -7.89
C GLN A 259 9.56 10.53 -6.72
N ASP A 260 10.71 11.23 -6.73
CA ASP A 260 11.03 12.28 -5.78
C ASP A 260 9.91 13.34 -5.74
N SER A 261 9.62 13.82 -4.52
CA SER A 261 8.47 14.69 -4.22
C SER A 261 8.96 16.07 -3.75
N ASP A 262 9.26 16.98 -4.68
CA ASP A 262 9.78 18.32 -4.37
C ASP A 262 8.79 19.21 -3.63
N TRP A 263 7.49 18.87 -3.68
CA TRP A 263 6.43 19.57 -2.95
C TRP A 263 6.47 19.36 -1.42
N LYS A 264 7.18 18.35 -0.94
CA LYS A 264 7.36 18.10 0.50
C LYS A 264 8.31 19.12 1.11
N SER A 265 8.15 19.41 2.41
CA SER A 265 8.95 20.43 3.11
C SER A 265 10.34 19.96 3.49
N GLU A 266 10.49 18.71 3.91
CA GLU A 266 11.74 18.15 4.43
C GLU A 266 12.64 17.60 3.33
N GLY A 267 13.95 17.91 3.38
CA GLY A 267 14.91 17.48 2.37
C GLY A 267 15.03 15.96 2.24
N THR A 268 15.01 15.25 3.37
CA THR A 268 15.00 13.77 3.40
C THR A 268 13.74 13.21 2.76
N GLU A 269 12.56 13.76 3.11
CA GLU A 269 11.26 13.34 2.59
C GLU A 269 11.09 13.55 1.08
N LYS A 270 11.82 14.50 0.50
CA LYS A 270 11.80 14.77 -0.95
C LYS A 270 12.50 13.71 -1.79
N SER A 271 13.40 12.91 -1.18
CA SER A 271 14.42 12.17 -1.92
C SER A 271 14.31 10.65 -1.79
N PHE A 272 13.14 10.13 -1.48
CA PHE A 272 12.88 8.69 -1.40
C PHE A 272 12.58 8.02 -2.75
N GLY A 273 12.31 8.77 -3.82
CA GLY A 273 11.89 8.23 -5.10
C GLY A 273 12.84 7.18 -5.69
N LEU A 274 12.30 6.20 -6.41
CA LEU A 274 13.08 5.38 -7.36
C LEU A 274 13.55 6.23 -8.54
N LEU A 275 12.70 7.16 -8.95
CA LEU A 275 13.02 8.18 -9.96
C LEU A 275 13.35 9.50 -9.26
N ASN A 276 14.27 10.27 -9.85
CA ASN A 276 14.47 11.67 -9.47
C ASN A 276 13.31 12.55 -9.98
N SER A 277 13.31 13.85 -9.63
CA SER A 277 12.28 14.81 -10.06
C SER A 277 12.17 14.95 -11.59
N ALA A 278 13.25 14.63 -12.33
CA ALA A 278 13.26 14.62 -13.80
C ALA A 278 12.78 13.29 -14.41
N GLY A 279 12.27 12.36 -13.61
CA GLY A 279 11.74 11.07 -14.08
C GLY A 279 12.82 10.04 -14.48
N LYS A 280 14.04 10.20 -14.03
CA LYS A 280 15.15 9.26 -14.31
C LYS A 280 15.38 8.34 -13.12
N PHE A 281 15.56 7.05 -13.37
CA PHE A 281 15.91 6.09 -12.33
C PHE A 281 17.21 6.50 -11.61
N LYS A 282 17.16 6.51 -10.28
CA LYS A 282 18.34 6.70 -9.42
C LYS A 282 19.06 5.38 -9.15
N TYR A 283 18.35 4.26 -9.28
CA TYR A 283 18.80 2.92 -8.91
C TYR A 283 18.61 1.93 -10.04
N THR A 284 19.47 0.91 -10.07
CA THR A 284 19.28 -0.30 -10.89
C THR A 284 18.31 -1.23 -10.15
N LEU A 285 17.21 -1.62 -10.82
CA LEU A 285 16.19 -2.53 -10.33
C LEU A 285 16.46 -3.96 -10.78
#